data_efc4a97067571bcfed61f2893b945e14
#
_entry.id   efc4a97067571bcfed61f2893b945e14
#
_cell.length_a   1.000
_cell.length_b   1.000
_cell.length_c   1.000
_cell.angle_alpha   90.00
_cell.angle_beta   90.00
_cell.angle_gamma   90.00
#
_symmetry.space_group_name_H-M   'P 1'
#
loop_
_entity.id
_entity.type
_entity.pdbx_description
1 polymer ?
#
loop_
_entity_poly.entity_id
_entity_poly.type
_entity_poly.pdbx_seq_one_letter_code
_entity_poly.pdbx_strand_id
1 'polypeptide(L)'
;KINHVTRYVYDAPVPYALQRVRLNPTTGPGQIVRHWAVNIEGAAVEANYDDHFGNRVELVEIEGQSQTVVVTASGEVETEDLAGVYGSHNSYAPLWLFMRETPRTKPGKLIRELARSATGENELAKLHALMETIHKTIEYQPGSTDSDTTAEHALENQKGVCQDHAHIFISTARLLNIPARYVSGYLLMDGVTEQAATHAWAQ
;
A
#
# COMPACT_ATOMS: atom_id res chain seq x y z
N LYS A 1 18.21 6.48 0.78
CA LYS A 1 18.05 6.54 2.24
C LYS A 1 16.65 6.99 2.57
N ILE A 2 16.06 6.40 3.60
CA ILE A 2 14.69 6.68 4.05
C ILE A 2 14.75 7.00 5.54
N ASN A 3 13.97 7.99 5.96
CA ASN A 3 13.67 8.27 7.36
C ASN A 3 12.20 8.71 7.42
N HIS A 4 11.33 7.84 7.95
CA HIS A 4 9.90 8.07 8.03
C HIS A 4 9.46 8.08 9.49
N VAL A 5 8.85 9.18 9.91
CA VAL A 5 8.34 9.35 11.28
C VAL A 5 6.82 9.49 11.24
N THR A 6 6.15 8.60 11.95
CA THR A 6 4.71 8.68 12.18
C THR A 6 4.45 8.96 13.65
N ARG A 7 3.71 10.01 13.94
CA ARG A 7 3.32 10.39 15.30
C ARG A 7 1.81 10.23 15.46
N TYR A 8 1.43 9.40 16.42
CA TYR A 8 0.04 9.28 16.87
C TYR A 8 -0.13 10.05 18.17
N VAL A 9 -1.09 10.95 18.19
CA VAL A 9 -1.48 11.71 19.39
C VAL A 9 -2.92 11.37 19.69
N TYR A 10 -3.18 10.88 20.90
CA TYR A 10 -4.49 10.50 21.36
C TYR A 10 -5.10 11.60 22.22
N ASP A 11 -6.41 11.80 22.12
CA ASP A 11 -7.13 12.82 22.90
C ASP A 11 -7.08 12.56 24.41
N ALA A 12 -6.92 11.30 24.81
CA ALA A 12 -6.74 10.87 26.20
C ALA A 12 -5.66 9.79 26.29
N PRO A 13 -5.05 9.60 27.47
CA PRO A 13 -4.11 8.50 27.69
C PRO A 13 -4.75 7.15 27.33
N VAL A 14 -4.02 6.35 26.56
CA VAL A 14 -4.45 5.01 26.15
C VAL A 14 -4.02 4.02 27.22
N PRO A 15 -4.96 3.41 27.97
CA PRO A 15 -4.60 2.46 29.03
C PRO A 15 -3.99 1.18 28.47
N TYR A 16 -4.46 0.76 27.30
CA TYR A 16 -4.00 -0.43 26.58
C TYR A 16 -4.39 -0.37 25.13
N ALA A 17 -3.46 -0.67 24.22
CA ALA A 17 -3.75 -0.95 22.82
C ALA A 17 -2.69 -1.88 22.22
N LEU A 18 -3.13 -2.74 21.32
CA LEU A 18 -2.26 -3.65 20.58
C LEU A 18 -2.31 -3.29 19.09
N GLN A 19 -1.16 -2.95 18.52
CA GLN A 19 -1.02 -2.53 17.12
C GLN A 19 -0.15 -3.53 16.34
N ARG A 20 -0.44 -3.69 15.06
CA ARG A 20 0.38 -4.45 14.12
C ARG A 20 1.07 -3.51 13.15
N VAL A 21 2.37 -3.39 13.27
CA VAL A 21 3.22 -2.53 12.45
C VAL A 21 3.85 -3.37 11.33
N ARG A 22 3.79 -2.88 10.08
CA ARG A 22 4.37 -3.48 8.89
C ARG A 22 5.16 -2.44 8.13
N LEU A 23 6.33 -2.09 8.66
CA LEU A 23 7.20 -1.05 8.11
C LEU A 23 8.57 -1.59 7.69
N ASN A 24 8.76 -2.90 7.74
CA ASN A 24 10.01 -3.53 7.33
C ASN A 24 9.96 -3.90 5.84
N PRO A 25 10.83 -3.33 5.00
CA PRO A 25 10.95 -3.73 3.60
C PRO A 25 11.60 -5.11 3.50
N THR A 26 11.32 -5.80 2.39
CA THR A 26 11.92 -7.10 2.10
C THR A 26 12.91 -6.98 0.95
N THR A 27 14.03 -7.72 0.99
CA THR A 27 14.90 -7.92 -0.16
C THR A 27 14.21 -8.84 -1.16
N GLY A 28 14.25 -8.48 -2.43
CA GLY A 28 13.62 -9.23 -3.52
C GLY A 28 14.10 -8.74 -4.89
N PRO A 29 13.46 -9.15 -5.97
CA PRO A 29 13.81 -8.67 -7.29
C PRO A 29 13.76 -7.14 -7.37
N GLY A 30 14.83 -6.52 -7.86
CA GLY A 30 14.95 -5.07 -8.00
C GLY A 30 15.08 -4.28 -6.70
N GLN A 31 15.20 -4.96 -5.53
CA GLN A 31 15.32 -4.27 -4.24
C GLN A 31 16.26 -5.02 -3.29
N ILE A 32 17.26 -4.33 -2.77
CA ILE A 32 18.19 -4.83 -1.75
C ILE A 32 18.11 -3.93 -0.52
N VAL A 33 17.70 -4.48 0.60
CA VAL A 33 17.70 -3.78 1.89
C VAL A 33 19.11 -3.89 2.49
N ARG A 34 19.83 -2.78 2.59
CA ARG A 34 21.19 -2.74 3.14
C ARG A 34 21.18 -2.74 4.67
N HIS A 35 20.39 -1.86 5.24
CA HIS A 35 20.05 -1.85 6.66
C HIS A 35 18.68 -1.20 6.85
N TRP A 36 17.99 -1.61 7.90
CA TRP A 36 16.69 -1.08 8.26
C TRP A 36 16.44 -1.21 9.75
N ALA A 37 15.83 -0.19 10.33
CA ALA A 37 15.41 -0.19 11.73
C ALA A 37 14.03 0.45 11.86
N VAL A 38 13.21 -0.14 12.74
CA VAL A 38 11.95 0.45 13.20
C VAL A 38 12.11 0.71 14.69
N ASN A 39 12.04 1.98 15.09
CA ASN A 39 12.10 2.40 16.48
C ASN A 39 10.71 2.89 16.90
N ILE A 40 10.28 2.48 18.08
CA ILE A 40 8.96 2.84 18.61
C ILE A 40 9.14 3.46 19.99
N GLU A 41 8.63 4.67 20.16
CA GLU A 41 8.62 5.39 21.44
C GLU A 41 7.17 5.46 21.95
N GLY A 42 7.00 5.25 23.25
CA GLY A 42 5.68 5.24 23.91
C GLY A 42 4.94 3.91 23.81
N ALA A 43 5.61 2.85 23.33
CA ALA A 43 5.09 1.50 23.24
C ALA A 43 6.22 0.47 23.23
N ALA A 44 5.92 -0.80 23.49
CA ALA A 44 6.87 -1.91 23.48
C ALA A 44 6.56 -2.89 22.36
N VAL A 45 7.60 -3.51 21.79
CA VAL A 45 7.43 -4.61 20.80
C VAL A 45 7.32 -5.92 21.57
N GLU A 46 6.13 -6.52 21.56
CA GLU A 46 5.82 -7.77 22.25
C GLU A 46 6.21 -9.00 21.45
N ALA A 47 6.03 -8.97 20.14
CA ALA A 47 6.31 -10.10 19.27
C ALA A 47 6.64 -9.66 17.84
N ASN A 48 7.36 -10.53 17.15
CA ASN A 48 7.66 -10.40 15.73
C ASN A 48 7.30 -11.69 15.01
N TYR A 49 6.68 -11.60 13.84
CA TYR A 49 6.39 -12.74 12.99
C TYR A 49 6.27 -12.32 11.52
N ASP A 50 6.34 -13.28 10.62
CA ASP A 50 6.06 -13.04 9.21
C ASP A 50 4.62 -13.47 8.92
N ASP A 51 3.82 -12.57 8.32
CA ASP A 51 2.46 -12.91 7.93
C ASP A 51 2.43 -13.75 6.64
N HIS A 52 1.25 -14.27 6.29
CA HIS A 52 1.10 -15.12 5.10
C HIS A 52 1.35 -14.41 3.78
N PHE A 53 1.44 -13.08 3.76
CA PHE A 53 1.87 -12.30 2.60
C PHE A 53 3.38 -12.09 2.54
N GLY A 54 4.11 -12.54 3.54
CA GLY A 54 5.56 -12.36 3.68
C GLY A 54 5.95 -11.00 4.27
N ASN A 55 5.02 -10.29 4.89
CA ASN A 55 5.36 -9.07 5.61
C ASN A 55 5.89 -9.39 7.00
N ARG A 56 7.01 -8.79 7.38
CA ARG A 56 7.45 -8.75 8.76
C ARG A 56 6.50 -7.88 9.58
N VAL A 57 5.86 -8.47 10.57
CA VAL A 57 4.92 -7.82 11.49
C VAL A 57 5.56 -7.67 12.85
N GLU A 58 5.52 -6.47 13.39
CA GLU A 58 5.82 -6.17 14.78
C GLU A 58 4.50 -5.95 15.52
N LEU A 59 4.27 -6.75 16.55
CA LEU A 59 3.14 -6.59 17.45
C LEU A 59 3.57 -5.64 18.56
N VAL A 60 2.93 -4.50 18.64
CA VAL A 60 3.33 -3.39 19.50
C VAL A 60 2.23 -3.13 20.52
N GLU A 61 2.61 -3.13 21.79
CA GLU A 61 1.73 -2.86 22.91
C GLU A 61 1.95 -1.45 23.45
N ILE A 62 0.87 -0.69 23.56
CA ILE A 62 0.85 0.60 24.25
C ILE A 62 0.39 0.34 25.67
N GLU A 63 1.26 0.63 26.64
CA GLU A 63 1.00 0.52 28.05
C GLU A 63 1.23 1.84 28.79
N GLY A 64 0.77 1.90 30.03
CA GLY A 64 1.14 2.96 30.96
C GLY A 64 0.53 4.32 30.68
N GLN A 65 -0.65 4.36 30.04
CA GLN A 65 -1.38 5.60 29.76
C GLN A 65 -0.60 6.56 28.83
N SER A 66 0.11 6.03 27.85
CA SER A 66 0.78 6.86 26.85
C SER A 66 -0.24 7.64 26.02
N GLN A 67 0.03 8.92 25.84
CA GLN A 67 -0.79 9.82 25.02
C GLN A 67 -0.16 10.06 23.65
N THR A 68 1.09 9.65 23.47
CA THR A 68 1.82 9.81 22.22
C THR A 68 2.62 8.55 21.92
N VAL A 69 2.48 8.05 20.69
CA VAL A 69 3.32 6.99 20.14
C VAL A 69 4.02 7.52 18.90
N VAL A 70 5.34 7.37 18.85
CA VAL A 70 6.15 7.75 17.70
C VAL A 70 6.77 6.50 17.10
N VAL A 71 6.53 6.27 15.83
CA VAL A 71 7.12 5.17 15.05
C VAL A 71 8.06 5.77 14.02
N THR A 72 9.35 5.41 14.09
CA THR A 72 10.39 5.84 13.16
C THR A 72 10.92 4.65 12.40
N ALA A 73 10.68 4.61 11.08
CA ALA A 73 11.27 3.64 10.18
C ALA A 73 12.40 4.30 9.38
N SER A 74 13.62 3.77 9.48
CA SER A 74 14.78 4.36 8.82
C SER A 74 15.75 3.32 8.29
N GLY A 75 16.40 3.63 7.17
CA GLY A 75 17.37 2.73 6.58
C GLY A 75 17.84 3.12 5.19
N GLU A 76 18.48 2.16 4.55
CA GLU A 76 19.01 2.28 3.20
C GLU A 76 18.59 1.08 2.37
N VAL A 77 18.01 1.39 1.22
CA VAL A 77 17.54 0.42 0.23
C VAL A 77 18.15 0.79 -1.12
N GLU A 78 18.69 -0.17 -1.82
CA GLU A 78 19.09 -0.05 -3.21
C GLU A 78 17.97 -0.59 -4.09
N THR A 79 17.65 0.11 -5.16
CA THR A 79 16.65 -0.30 -6.14
C THR A 79 17.26 -0.35 -7.53
N GLU A 80 16.80 -1.31 -8.34
CA GLU A 80 17.11 -1.46 -9.74
C GLU A 80 15.81 -1.37 -10.54
N ASP A 81 15.86 -0.67 -11.67
CA ASP A 81 14.71 -0.59 -12.57
C ASP A 81 14.55 -1.91 -13.33
N LEU A 82 13.48 -2.62 -13.05
CA LEU A 82 13.08 -3.86 -13.72
C LEU A 82 11.96 -3.63 -14.74
N ALA A 83 11.74 -2.40 -15.19
CA ALA A 83 10.67 -2.02 -16.12
C ALA A 83 9.27 -2.47 -15.64
N GLY A 84 9.04 -2.42 -14.32
CA GLY A 84 7.78 -2.83 -13.71
C GLY A 84 7.56 -4.35 -13.59
N VAL A 85 8.54 -5.18 -13.94
CA VAL A 85 8.44 -6.65 -13.85
C VAL A 85 9.09 -7.15 -12.57
N TYR A 86 8.29 -7.58 -11.60
CA TYR A 86 8.80 -8.09 -10.32
C TYR A 86 9.26 -9.56 -10.38
N GLY A 87 8.81 -10.34 -11.38
CA GLY A 87 9.15 -11.75 -11.54
C GLY A 87 8.09 -12.70 -10.95
N SER A 88 8.50 -13.93 -10.64
CA SER A 88 7.58 -14.96 -10.15
C SER A 88 7.08 -14.69 -8.74
N HIS A 89 5.82 -15.04 -8.50
CA HIS A 89 5.23 -14.98 -7.16
C HIS A 89 5.82 -16.06 -6.25
N ASN A 90 6.53 -15.67 -5.20
CA ASN A 90 7.24 -16.57 -4.28
C ASN A 90 6.72 -16.52 -2.83
N SER A 91 5.55 -15.91 -2.57
CA SER A 91 4.98 -15.90 -1.22
C SER A 91 4.17 -17.16 -0.92
N TYR A 92 3.97 -17.48 0.36
CA TYR A 92 3.10 -18.58 0.81
C TYR A 92 1.63 -18.36 0.46
N ALA A 93 1.20 -17.11 0.24
CA ALA A 93 -0.16 -16.80 -0.14
C ALA A 93 -0.43 -17.26 -1.58
N PRO A 94 -1.39 -18.16 -1.82
CA PRO A 94 -1.72 -18.59 -3.17
C PRO A 94 -2.39 -17.46 -3.97
N LEU A 95 -2.23 -17.46 -5.30
CA LEU A 95 -2.72 -16.39 -6.17
C LEU A 95 -4.23 -16.13 -6.03
N TRP A 96 -5.04 -17.16 -5.76
CA TRP A 96 -6.49 -16.97 -5.56
C TRP A 96 -6.81 -16.04 -4.37
N LEU A 97 -5.92 -15.92 -3.36
CA LEU A 97 -6.11 -15.02 -2.24
C LEU A 97 -6.11 -13.56 -2.69
N PHE A 98 -5.33 -13.23 -3.71
CA PHE A 98 -5.27 -11.89 -4.30
C PHE A 98 -6.44 -11.58 -5.23
N MET A 99 -7.33 -12.55 -5.46
CA MET A 99 -8.60 -12.36 -6.16
C MET A 99 -9.75 -11.96 -5.21
N ARG A 100 -9.55 -12.06 -3.89
CA ARG A 100 -10.62 -11.79 -2.92
C ARG A 100 -10.93 -10.30 -2.82
N GLU A 101 -12.21 -10.00 -2.82
CA GLU A 101 -12.68 -8.65 -2.53
C GLU A 101 -12.37 -8.26 -1.08
N THR A 102 -12.06 -6.99 -0.89
CA THR A 102 -11.93 -6.37 0.44
C THR A 102 -12.92 -5.21 0.53
N PRO A 103 -13.24 -4.69 1.72
CA PRO A 103 -14.14 -3.53 1.84
C PRO A 103 -13.73 -2.37 0.93
N ARG A 104 -12.43 -2.05 0.82
CA ARG A 104 -11.92 -0.95 -0.01
C ARG A 104 -11.91 -1.24 -1.51
N THR A 105 -11.83 -2.50 -1.91
CA THR A 105 -11.76 -2.94 -3.31
C THR A 105 -12.99 -3.71 -3.77
N LYS A 106 -14.12 -3.61 -3.04
CA LYS A 106 -15.38 -4.21 -3.47
C LYS A 106 -15.91 -3.45 -4.69
N PRO A 107 -16.13 -4.14 -5.83
CA PRO A 107 -16.54 -3.47 -7.05
C PRO A 107 -18.02 -3.06 -7.00
N GLY A 108 -18.28 -1.79 -7.24
CA GLY A 108 -19.62 -1.26 -7.49
C GLY A 108 -19.94 -1.20 -8.99
N LYS A 109 -20.85 -0.32 -9.38
CA LYS A 109 -21.30 -0.15 -10.76
C LYS A 109 -20.17 0.39 -11.65
N LEU A 110 -19.51 1.46 -11.23
CA LEU A 110 -18.48 2.16 -12.02
C LEU A 110 -17.25 1.29 -12.25
N ILE A 111 -16.78 0.58 -11.22
CA ILE A 111 -15.68 -0.38 -11.36
C ILE A 111 -16.03 -1.49 -12.35
N ARG A 112 -17.27 -2.01 -12.33
CA ARG A 112 -17.72 -3.03 -13.30
C ARG A 112 -17.80 -2.48 -14.73
N GLU A 113 -18.20 -1.23 -14.91
CA GLU A 113 -18.19 -0.54 -16.19
C GLU A 113 -16.75 -0.34 -16.69
N LEU A 114 -15.85 0.09 -15.81
CA LEU A 114 -14.43 0.23 -16.12
C LEU A 114 -13.81 -1.11 -16.56
N ALA A 115 -14.13 -2.21 -15.86
CA ALA A 115 -13.65 -3.54 -16.24
C ALA A 115 -14.14 -3.98 -17.63
N ARG A 116 -15.42 -3.68 -17.98
CA ARG A 116 -15.97 -3.99 -19.31
C ARG A 116 -15.35 -3.16 -20.44
N SER A 117 -14.93 -1.94 -20.13
CA SER A 117 -14.30 -1.02 -21.09
C SER A 117 -12.81 -1.33 -21.32
N ALA A 118 -12.18 -2.12 -20.44
CA ALA A 118 -10.78 -2.46 -20.56
C ALA A 118 -10.54 -3.37 -21.78
N THR A 119 -9.89 -2.84 -22.79
CA THR A 119 -9.59 -3.54 -24.05
C THR A 119 -8.09 -3.67 -24.24
N GLY A 120 -7.67 -4.69 -24.97
CA GLY A 120 -6.26 -4.95 -25.29
C GLY A 120 -6.10 -6.33 -25.95
N GLU A 121 -5.06 -6.48 -26.76
CA GLU A 121 -4.75 -7.72 -27.49
C GLU A 121 -4.37 -8.87 -26.53
N ASN A 122 -3.84 -8.53 -25.35
CA ASN A 122 -3.46 -9.48 -24.30
C ASN A 122 -3.67 -8.85 -22.90
N GLU A 123 -3.42 -9.61 -21.85
CA GLU A 123 -3.62 -9.16 -20.47
C GLU A 123 -2.78 -7.92 -20.13
N LEU A 124 -1.51 -7.89 -20.54
CA LEU A 124 -0.62 -6.78 -20.28
C LEU A 124 -1.12 -5.50 -20.96
N ALA A 125 -1.54 -5.59 -22.22
CA ALA A 125 -2.11 -4.46 -22.95
C ALA A 125 -3.39 -3.94 -22.30
N LYS A 126 -4.26 -4.83 -21.77
CA LYS A 126 -5.44 -4.44 -21.00
C LYS A 126 -5.09 -3.70 -19.72
N LEU A 127 -4.07 -4.17 -18.99
CA LEU A 127 -3.62 -3.54 -17.75
C LEU A 127 -3.01 -2.15 -18.01
N HIS A 128 -2.24 -1.99 -19.09
CA HIS A 128 -1.72 -0.69 -19.48
C HIS A 128 -2.84 0.29 -19.87
N ALA A 129 -3.81 -0.16 -20.66
CA ALA A 129 -4.97 0.66 -21.02
C ALA A 129 -5.82 1.04 -19.79
N LEU A 130 -5.98 0.11 -18.84
CA LEU A 130 -6.64 0.37 -17.57
C LEU A 130 -5.88 1.43 -16.75
N MET A 131 -4.57 1.31 -16.62
CA MET A 131 -3.72 2.26 -15.89
C MET A 131 -3.85 3.66 -16.49
N GLU A 132 -3.78 3.76 -17.82
CA GLU A 132 -3.94 5.03 -18.54
C GLU A 132 -5.34 5.63 -18.35
N THR A 133 -6.38 4.81 -18.37
CA THR A 133 -7.77 5.24 -18.15
C THR A 133 -7.95 5.79 -16.74
N ILE A 134 -7.44 5.09 -15.71
CA ILE A 134 -7.49 5.55 -14.31
C ILE A 134 -6.74 6.88 -14.18
N HIS A 135 -5.53 6.97 -14.73
CA HIS A 135 -4.73 8.19 -14.69
C HIS A 135 -5.43 9.41 -15.33
N LYS A 136 -6.15 9.20 -16.42
CA LYS A 136 -6.92 10.26 -17.10
C LYS A 136 -8.22 10.64 -16.40
N THR A 137 -8.82 9.69 -15.67
CA THR A 137 -10.14 9.86 -15.04
C THR A 137 -10.03 10.45 -13.64
N ILE A 138 -9.00 10.05 -12.88
CA ILE A 138 -8.83 10.43 -11.49
C ILE A 138 -7.80 11.55 -11.38
N GLU A 139 -8.28 12.73 -10.97
CA GLU A 139 -7.41 13.85 -10.64
C GLU A 139 -6.64 13.56 -9.36
N TYR A 140 -5.31 13.67 -9.40
CA TYR A 140 -4.48 13.52 -8.21
C TYR A 140 -4.62 14.72 -7.29
N GLN A 141 -5.38 14.57 -6.20
CA GLN A 141 -5.68 15.64 -5.25
C GLN A 141 -5.47 15.18 -3.80
N PRO A 142 -4.35 15.57 -3.16
CA PRO A 142 -4.14 15.30 -1.74
C PRO A 142 -5.25 15.88 -0.87
N GLY A 143 -5.70 15.10 0.14
CA GLY A 143 -6.75 15.51 1.07
C GLY A 143 -8.18 15.38 0.54
N SER A 144 -8.39 14.87 -0.68
CA SER A 144 -9.73 14.60 -1.22
C SER A 144 -10.36 13.30 -0.73
N THR A 145 -9.52 12.39 -0.23
CA THR A 145 -9.89 11.05 0.25
C THR A 145 -9.20 10.74 1.57
N ASP A 146 -9.67 9.72 2.26
CA ASP A 146 -9.13 9.22 3.52
C ASP A 146 -8.78 7.73 3.42
N SER A 147 -8.33 7.15 4.54
CA SER A 147 -7.92 5.75 4.62
C SER A 147 -9.08 4.76 4.41
N ASP A 148 -10.32 5.18 4.55
CA ASP A 148 -11.52 4.35 4.43
C ASP A 148 -12.24 4.51 3.08
N THR A 149 -11.78 5.44 2.24
CA THR A 149 -12.31 5.66 0.91
C THR A 149 -12.22 4.39 0.06
N THR A 150 -13.33 3.99 -0.53
CA THR A 150 -13.41 2.80 -1.39
C THR A 150 -13.05 3.12 -2.83
N ALA A 151 -12.61 2.11 -3.58
CA ALA A 151 -12.32 2.22 -5.01
C ALA A 151 -13.51 2.81 -5.81
N GLU A 152 -14.72 2.35 -5.51
CA GLU A 152 -15.95 2.85 -6.17
C GLU A 152 -16.16 4.34 -5.89
N HIS A 153 -16.02 4.77 -4.62
CA HIS A 153 -16.24 6.15 -4.23
C HIS A 153 -15.18 7.10 -4.82
N ALA A 154 -13.90 6.68 -4.83
CA ALA A 154 -12.84 7.45 -5.47
C ALA A 154 -13.10 7.62 -6.99
N LEU A 155 -13.56 6.55 -7.65
CA LEU A 155 -13.92 6.61 -9.08
C LEU A 155 -15.15 7.49 -9.34
N GLU A 156 -16.16 7.47 -8.45
CA GLU A 156 -17.32 8.35 -8.52
C GLU A 156 -16.95 9.82 -8.39
N ASN A 157 -16.08 10.14 -7.44
CA ASN A 157 -15.61 11.51 -7.19
C ASN A 157 -14.56 11.99 -8.20
N GLN A 158 -13.99 11.09 -8.99
CA GLN A 158 -12.90 11.36 -9.96
C GLN A 158 -11.69 12.08 -9.35
N LYS A 159 -11.45 11.87 -8.06
CA LYS A 159 -10.35 12.47 -7.29
C LYS A 159 -9.80 11.45 -6.31
N GLY A 160 -8.50 11.54 -6.07
CA GLY A 160 -7.85 10.65 -5.12
C GLY A 160 -6.33 10.81 -5.10
N VAL A 161 -5.69 9.95 -4.32
CA VAL A 161 -4.24 9.85 -4.21
C VAL A 161 -3.76 8.48 -4.70
N CYS A 162 -2.47 8.18 -4.57
CA CYS A 162 -1.90 6.89 -5.02
C CYS A 162 -2.63 5.66 -4.46
N GLN A 163 -3.11 5.72 -3.21
CA GLN A 163 -3.92 4.68 -2.59
C GLN A 163 -5.20 4.40 -3.39
N ASP A 164 -5.91 5.45 -3.80
CA ASP A 164 -7.18 5.33 -4.53
C ASP A 164 -6.96 4.77 -5.94
N HIS A 165 -5.93 5.26 -6.65
CA HIS A 165 -5.52 4.72 -7.94
C HIS A 165 -5.21 3.22 -7.84
N ALA A 166 -4.46 2.81 -6.81
CA ALA A 166 -4.14 1.41 -6.57
C ALA A 166 -5.40 0.58 -6.26
N HIS A 167 -6.32 1.06 -5.43
CA HIS A 167 -7.58 0.36 -5.10
C HIS A 167 -8.47 0.19 -6.32
N ILE A 168 -8.63 1.21 -7.17
CA ILE A 168 -9.41 1.14 -8.42
C ILE A 168 -8.79 0.11 -9.35
N PHE A 169 -7.46 0.18 -9.55
CA PHE A 169 -6.74 -0.76 -10.40
C PHE A 169 -6.92 -2.21 -9.91
N ILE A 170 -6.68 -2.48 -8.62
CA ILE A 170 -6.80 -3.80 -8.01
C ILE A 170 -8.22 -4.34 -8.14
N SER A 171 -9.22 -3.52 -7.84
CA SER A 171 -10.63 -3.92 -7.94
C SER A 171 -10.99 -4.32 -9.38
N THR A 172 -10.54 -3.54 -10.36
CA THR A 172 -10.79 -3.80 -11.78
C THR A 172 -10.01 -5.00 -12.29
N ALA A 173 -8.73 -5.13 -11.95
CA ALA A 173 -7.90 -6.27 -12.35
C ALA A 173 -8.49 -7.61 -11.87
N ARG A 174 -9.01 -7.67 -10.64
CA ARG A 174 -9.67 -8.86 -10.10
C ARG A 174 -10.94 -9.23 -10.86
N LEU A 175 -11.73 -8.27 -11.35
CA LEU A 175 -12.87 -8.54 -12.25
C LEU A 175 -12.44 -9.06 -13.62
N LEU A 176 -11.22 -8.75 -14.04
CA LEU A 176 -10.61 -9.29 -15.26
C LEU A 176 -9.93 -10.66 -15.04
N ASN A 177 -10.14 -11.28 -13.87
CA ASN A 177 -9.50 -12.54 -13.46
C ASN A 177 -7.97 -12.45 -13.29
N ILE A 178 -7.44 -11.27 -13.01
CA ILE A 178 -6.02 -11.05 -12.78
C ILE A 178 -5.81 -10.83 -11.28
N PRO A 179 -5.03 -11.70 -10.58
CA PRO A 179 -4.70 -11.51 -9.19
C PRO A 179 -3.96 -10.20 -8.99
N ALA A 180 -4.38 -9.42 -7.99
CA ALA A 180 -3.75 -8.13 -7.71
C ALA A 180 -3.72 -7.84 -6.21
N ARG A 181 -2.60 -7.26 -5.75
CA ARG A 181 -2.41 -6.85 -4.35
C ARG A 181 -1.98 -5.38 -4.23
N TYR A 182 -2.29 -4.81 -3.08
CA TYR A 182 -1.84 -3.49 -2.69
C TYR A 182 -0.43 -3.57 -2.11
N VAL A 183 0.42 -2.67 -2.54
CA VAL A 183 1.78 -2.49 -2.00
C VAL A 183 1.89 -1.06 -1.49
N SER A 184 2.33 -0.91 -0.24
CA SER A 184 2.67 0.37 0.38
C SER A 184 4.18 0.51 0.48
N GLY A 185 4.70 1.71 0.31
CA GLY A 185 6.14 1.96 0.40
C GLY A 185 6.52 3.42 0.19
N TYR A 186 7.73 3.61 -0.30
CA TYR A 186 8.33 4.92 -0.52
C TYR A 186 8.71 5.08 -1.99
N LEU A 187 8.44 6.23 -2.55
CA LEU A 187 8.82 6.57 -3.92
C LEU A 187 10.03 7.49 -3.89
N LEU A 188 11.12 7.09 -4.58
CA LEU A 188 12.23 8.00 -4.82
C LEU A 188 11.84 9.00 -5.91
N MET A 189 11.91 10.28 -5.59
CA MET A 189 11.68 11.37 -6.54
C MET A 189 12.93 12.23 -6.63
N ASP A 190 13.40 12.48 -7.85
CA ASP A 190 14.58 13.30 -8.08
C ASP A 190 14.34 14.74 -7.60
N GLY A 191 15.30 15.24 -6.80
CA GLY A 191 15.25 16.60 -6.26
C GLY A 191 14.25 16.81 -5.12
N VAL A 192 13.53 15.78 -4.67
CA VAL A 192 12.60 15.86 -3.55
C VAL A 192 13.12 15.01 -2.40
N THR A 193 13.59 15.66 -1.33
CA THR A 193 14.12 14.98 -0.14
C THR A 193 13.07 14.81 0.96
N GLU A 194 12.07 15.69 1.01
CA GLU A 194 11.00 15.64 2.01
C GLU A 194 9.67 15.32 1.34
N GLN A 195 8.98 14.31 1.85
CA GLN A 195 7.67 13.89 1.36
C GLN A 195 6.69 13.78 2.53
N ALA A 196 5.53 14.37 2.38
CA ALA A 196 4.50 14.42 3.42
C ALA A 196 3.75 13.08 3.61
N ALA A 197 3.89 12.14 2.67
CA ALA A 197 3.14 10.89 2.67
C ALA A 197 3.96 9.72 2.10
N THR A 198 3.60 8.51 2.50
CA THR A 198 4.02 7.27 1.84
C THR A 198 3.35 7.13 0.47
N HIS A 199 3.85 6.21 -0.34
CA HIS A 199 3.30 5.92 -1.65
C HIS A 199 2.64 4.53 -1.68
N ALA A 200 1.80 4.30 -2.68
CA ALA A 200 1.12 3.04 -2.89
C ALA A 200 0.98 2.71 -4.36
N TRP A 201 1.00 1.41 -4.69
CA TRP A 201 0.76 0.89 -6.03
C TRP A 201 0.10 -0.49 -6.01
N ALA A 202 -0.32 -0.94 -7.17
CA ALA A 202 -0.81 -2.29 -7.39
C ALA A 202 0.31 -3.19 -7.92
N GLN A 203 0.32 -4.43 -7.49
CA GLN A 203 1.17 -5.49 -8.00
C GLN A 203 0.32 -6.72 -8.32
#